data_054b4ee2bc362c16b622ef010e9063d4
#
_entry.id   054b4ee2bc362c16b622ef010e9063d4
#
_cell.length_a   1.000
_cell.length_b   1.000
_cell.length_c   1.000
_cell.angle_alpha   90.00
_cell.angle_beta   90.00
_cell.angle_gamma   90.00
#
_symmetry.space_group_name_H-M   'P 1'
#
loop_
_entity.id
_entity.type
_entity.pdbx_description
1 polymer ?
#
loop_
_entity_poly.entity_id
_entity_poly.type
_entity_poly.pdbx_seq_one_letter_code
_entity_poly.pdbx_strand_id
1 'polypeptide(L)'
;MAEKKPQTFANHSRLDPPFHFFVLPVFLLGLVLTLVHFFYHLRESDFHENFHAFLLILLALALLILLFKVRLYSLKVQDRVIRLEERLRLTQLLNEPLRSRISELTEDQLCGLRFASDAEVAKLAERALNEKLSRKDIKKAIQDWRADYWRV
;
A
#
# COMPACT_ATOMS: atom_id res chain seq x y z
N MET A 1 -4.92 23.09 14.80
CA MET A 1 -4.82 21.83 14.00
C MET A 1 -4.70 22.25 12.55
N ALA A 2 -3.68 21.77 11.82
CA ALA A 2 -3.58 22.09 10.39
C ALA A 2 -4.77 21.47 9.64
N GLU A 3 -5.47 22.27 8.86
CA GLU A 3 -6.60 21.85 8.04
C GLU A 3 -6.12 20.82 7.02
N LYS A 4 -6.65 19.58 7.12
CA LYS A 4 -6.26 18.52 6.21
C LYS A 4 -6.88 18.79 4.85
N LYS A 5 -6.04 18.91 3.82
CA LYS A 5 -6.50 19.11 2.44
C LYS A 5 -7.48 17.98 2.03
N PRO A 6 -8.59 18.32 1.34
CA PRO A 6 -9.53 17.31 0.86
C PRO A 6 -8.83 16.32 -0.07
N GLN A 7 -9.15 15.03 0.07
CA GLN A 7 -8.61 13.98 -0.81
C GLN A 7 -9.34 14.00 -2.16
N THR A 8 -8.57 13.72 -3.19
CA THR A 8 -9.06 13.62 -4.58
C THR A 8 -8.30 12.49 -5.29
N PHE A 9 -8.69 12.16 -6.50
CA PHE A 9 -7.96 11.19 -7.32
C PHE A 9 -6.47 11.55 -7.49
N ALA A 10 -6.13 12.83 -7.56
CA ALA A 10 -4.75 13.29 -7.78
C ALA A 10 -3.85 13.16 -6.52
N ASN A 11 -4.43 13.30 -5.32
CA ASN A 11 -3.66 13.36 -4.06
C ASN A 11 -3.98 12.24 -3.07
N HIS A 12 -4.73 11.21 -3.48
CA HIS A 12 -5.12 10.12 -2.58
C HIS A 12 -3.98 9.17 -2.24
N SER A 13 -2.88 9.16 -3.00
CA SER A 13 -1.71 8.32 -2.71
C SER A 13 -0.98 8.84 -1.48
N ARG A 14 -0.68 7.96 -0.53
CA ARG A 14 0.07 8.31 0.66
C ARG A 14 1.48 7.74 0.56
N LEU A 15 2.46 8.61 0.71
CA LEU A 15 3.85 8.25 0.96
C LEU A 15 4.07 8.30 2.47
N ASP A 16 4.81 7.34 2.98
CA ASP A 16 5.34 7.34 4.35
C ASP A 16 6.75 7.96 4.29
N PRO A 17 6.93 9.24 4.72
CA PRO A 17 8.19 9.92 4.55
C PRO A 17 9.37 9.24 5.25
N PRO A 18 9.26 8.78 6.51
CA PRO A 18 10.35 8.06 7.17
C PRO A 18 10.78 6.82 6.40
N PHE A 19 9.83 6.04 5.88
CA PHE A 19 10.12 4.83 5.13
C PHE A 19 10.78 5.13 3.79
N HIS A 20 10.17 6.02 2.96
CA HIS A 20 10.60 6.24 1.58
C HIS A 20 11.84 7.13 1.45
N PHE A 21 12.00 8.12 2.36
CA PHE A 21 13.05 9.14 2.22
C PHE A 21 14.21 8.96 3.21
N PHE A 22 14.07 8.07 4.20
CA PHE A 22 15.15 7.78 5.13
C PHE A 22 15.50 6.29 5.16
N VAL A 23 14.59 5.44 5.61
CA VAL A 23 14.92 4.03 5.85
C VAL A 23 15.32 3.32 4.56
N LEU A 24 14.52 3.40 3.51
CA LEU A 24 14.82 2.73 2.23
C LEU A 24 16.13 3.22 1.58
N PRO A 25 16.40 4.54 1.45
CA PRO A 25 17.68 5.02 0.95
C PRO A 25 18.89 4.59 1.78
N VAL A 26 18.78 4.57 3.12
CA VAL A 26 19.88 4.12 4.01
C VAL A 26 20.20 2.64 3.78
N PHE A 27 19.20 1.77 3.67
CA PHE A 27 19.43 0.34 3.41
C PHE A 27 19.99 0.09 2.01
N LEU A 28 19.53 0.83 1.00
CA LEU A 28 20.08 0.74 -0.36
C LEU A 28 21.54 1.22 -0.42
N LEU A 29 21.83 2.35 0.22
CA LEU A 29 23.20 2.86 0.32
C LEU A 29 24.09 1.87 1.07
N GLY A 30 23.64 1.31 2.18
CA GLY A 30 24.33 0.29 2.94
C GLY A 30 24.69 -0.93 2.06
N LEU A 31 23.75 -1.42 1.26
CA LEU A 31 24.01 -2.51 0.32
C LEU A 31 25.05 -2.13 -0.73
N VAL A 32 24.98 -0.94 -1.29
CA VAL A 32 25.98 -0.47 -2.29
C VAL A 32 27.36 -0.38 -1.65
N LEU A 33 27.47 0.19 -0.45
CA LEU A 33 28.75 0.31 0.25
C LEU A 33 29.35 -1.05 0.62
N THR A 34 28.54 -2.03 1.04
CA THR A 34 29.04 -3.39 1.32
C THR A 34 29.50 -4.10 0.06
N LEU A 35 28.85 -3.88 -1.10
CA LEU A 35 29.31 -4.41 -2.38
C LEU A 35 30.64 -3.78 -2.82
N VAL A 36 30.76 -2.45 -2.70
CA VAL A 36 32.01 -1.73 -3.00
C VAL A 36 33.15 -2.25 -2.10
N HIS A 37 32.89 -2.40 -0.80
CA HIS A 37 33.85 -2.94 0.16
C HIS A 37 34.30 -4.37 -0.23
N PHE A 38 33.34 -5.24 -0.58
CA PHE A 38 33.67 -6.61 -1.02
C PHE A 38 34.56 -6.64 -2.25
N PHE A 39 34.22 -5.89 -3.30
CA PHE A 39 35.02 -5.85 -4.53
C PHE A 39 36.40 -5.20 -4.35
N TYR A 40 36.52 -4.25 -3.40
CA TYR A 40 37.79 -3.66 -3.04
C TYR A 40 38.73 -4.71 -2.43
N HIS A 41 38.28 -5.43 -1.39
CA HIS A 41 39.08 -6.44 -0.69
C HIS A 41 39.31 -7.73 -1.48
N LEU A 42 38.44 -8.02 -2.46
CA LEU A 42 38.63 -9.18 -3.34
C LEU A 42 39.98 -9.17 -4.07
N ARG A 43 40.55 -7.99 -4.29
CA ARG A 43 41.85 -7.80 -4.96
C ARG A 43 43.03 -8.06 -4.00
N GLU A 44 42.84 -7.93 -2.71
CA GLU A 44 43.91 -8.05 -1.71
C GLU A 44 44.15 -9.50 -1.24
N SER A 45 43.32 -10.44 -1.69
CA SER A 45 43.40 -11.90 -1.40
C SER A 45 43.39 -12.27 0.09
N ASP A 46 42.93 -11.41 0.99
CA ASP A 46 42.74 -11.73 2.39
C ASP A 46 41.41 -12.47 2.58
N PHE A 47 41.51 -13.72 3.02
CA PHE A 47 40.35 -14.58 3.23
C PHE A 47 39.40 -14.03 4.33
N HIS A 48 39.95 -13.50 5.42
CA HIS A 48 39.12 -13.01 6.53
C HIS A 48 38.32 -11.77 6.12
N GLU A 49 38.95 -10.80 5.47
CA GLU A 49 38.27 -9.60 5.02
C GLU A 49 37.21 -9.91 3.96
N ASN A 50 37.51 -10.79 3.02
CA ASN A 50 36.57 -11.23 2.00
C ASN A 50 35.35 -11.96 2.60
N PHE A 51 35.60 -12.82 3.62
CA PHE A 51 34.54 -13.54 4.32
C PHE A 51 33.63 -12.56 5.12
N HIS A 52 34.21 -11.61 5.83
CA HIS A 52 33.44 -10.58 6.54
C HIS A 52 32.64 -9.71 5.58
N ALA A 53 33.22 -9.26 4.49
CA ALA A 53 32.54 -8.48 3.46
C ALA A 53 31.36 -9.25 2.84
N PHE A 54 31.53 -10.55 2.59
CA PHE A 54 30.45 -11.43 2.11
C PHE A 54 29.31 -11.55 3.12
N LEU A 55 29.62 -11.74 4.41
CA LEU A 55 28.60 -11.80 5.47
C LEU A 55 27.82 -10.46 5.57
N LEU A 56 28.51 -9.33 5.42
CA LEU A 56 27.86 -8.03 5.43
C LEU A 56 26.88 -7.86 4.25
N ILE A 57 27.22 -8.36 3.06
CA ILE A 57 26.29 -8.36 1.91
C ILE A 57 25.07 -9.22 2.22
N LEU A 58 25.26 -10.43 2.74
CA LEU A 58 24.13 -11.31 3.11
C LEU A 58 23.22 -10.64 4.15
N LEU A 59 23.81 -9.99 5.16
CA LEU A 59 23.05 -9.25 6.16
C LEU A 59 22.30 -8.07 5.56
N ALA A 60 22.94 -7.28 4.70
CA ALA A 60 22.30 -6.14 4.03
C ALA A 60 21.12 -6.57 3.16
N LEU A 61 21.27 -7.67 2.41
CA LEU A 61 20.20 -8.26 1.60
C LEU A 61 19.04 -8.78 2.48
N ALA A 62 19.35 -9.49 3.56
CA ALA A 62 18.36 -10.02 4.49
C ALA A 62 17.55 -8.89 5.13
N LEU A 63 18.21 -7.81 5.56
CA LEU A 63 17.58 -6.63 6.14
C LEU A 63 16.71 -5.89 5.10
N LEU A 64 17.16 -5.77 3.87
CA LEU A 64 16.38 -5.16 2.79
C LEU A 64 15.11 -5.98 2.49
N ILE A 65 15.22 -7.30 2.40
CA ILE A 65 14.06 -8.20 2.24
C ILE A 65 13.10 -8.06 3.42
N LEU A 66 13.61 -8.03 4.65
CA LEU A 66 12.80 -7.86 5.85
C LEU A 66 12.05 -6.53 5.83
N LEU A 67 12.71 -5.44 5.46
CA LEU A 67 12.12 -4.12 5.33
C LEU A 67 10.90 -4.14 4.38
N PHE A 68 11.04 -4.72 3.19
CA PHE A 68 9.93 -4.85 2.24
C PHE A 68 8.83 -5.78 2.77
N LYS A 69 9.19 -6.89 3.42
CA LYS A 69 8.19 -7.81 4.00
C LYS A 69 7.35 -7.15 5.08
N VAL A 70 7.96 -6.42 6.00
CA VAL A 70 7.24 -5.66 7.05
C VAL A 70 6.27 -4.69 6.43
N ARG A 71 6.71 -3.93 5.43
CA ARG A 71 5.84 -2.98 4.70
C ARG A 71 4.68 -3.67 3.99
N LEU A 72 4.97 -4.73 3.25
CA LEU A 72 3.95 -5.47 2.50
C LEU A 72 2.91 -6.14 3.42
N TYR A 73 3.34 -6.67 4.57
CA TYR A 73 2.42 -7.29 5.53
C TYR A 73 1.49 -6.26 6.17
N SER A 74 2.03 -5.10 6.53
CA SER A 74 1.22 -3.99 7.04
C SER A 74 0.15 -3.55 6.03
N LEU A 75 0.52 -3.41 4.75
CA LEU A 75 -0.42 -3.06 3.68
C LEU A 75 -1.47 -4.16 3.44
N LYS A 76 -1.08 -5.45 3.50
CA LYS A 76 -2.04 -6.56 3.37
C LYS A 76 -3.06 -6.59 4.52
N VAL A 77 -2.62 -6.37 5.75
CA VAL A 77 -3.53 -6.29 6.91
C VAL A 77 -4.45 -5.08 6.76
N GLN A 78 -3.91 -3.92 6.40
CA GLN A 78 -4.69 -2.72 6.12
C GLN A 78 -5.79 -2.98 5.07
N ASP A 79 -5.47 -3.61 3.94
CA ASP A 79 -6.46 -3.91 2.90
C ASP A 79 -7.54 -4.89 3.38
N ARG A 80 -7.21 -5.84 4.28
CA ARG A 80 -8.21 -6.73 4.89
C ARG A 80 -9.17 -5.98 5.81
N VAL A 81 -8.66 -5.08 6.64
CA VAL A 81 -9.49 -4.24 7.52
C VAL A 81 -10.40 -3.35 6.70
N ILE A 82 -9.86 -2.65 5.69
CA ILE A 82 -10.65 -1.80 4.79
C ILE A 82 -11.81 -2.56 4.14
N ARG A 83 -11.56 -3.79 3.68
CA ARG A 83 -12.62 -4.61 3.06
C ARG A 83 -13.71 -4.98 4.06
N LEU A 84 -13.34 -5.28 5.30
CA LEU A 84 -14.31 -5.58 6.36
C LEU A 84 -15.14 -4.34 6.71
N GLU A 85 -14.49 -3.22 6.93
CA GLU A 85 -15.14 -1.93 7.23
C GLU A 85 -16.11 -1.53 6.11
N GLU A 86 -15.67 -1.66 4.84
CA GLU A 86 -16.51 -1.27 3.71
C GLU A 86 -17.69 -2.22 3.51
N ARG A 87 -17.54 -3.52 3.72
CA ARG A 87 -18.68 -4.45 3.73
C ARG A 87 -19.71 -4.12 4.81
N LEU A 88 -19.25 -3.82 6.04
CA LEU A 88 -20.12 -3.40 7.12
C LEU A 88 -20.86 -2.09 6.78
N ARG A 89 -20.14 -1.11 6.23
CA ARG A 89 -20.71 0.16 5.80
C ARG A 89 -21.77 -0.03 4.71
N LEU A 90 -21.46 -0.80 3.66
CA LEU A 90 -22.38 -1.07 2.57
C LEU A 90 -23.64 -1.82 3.03
N THR A 91 -23.53 -2.76 3.97
CA THR A 91 -24.69 -3.43 4.56
C THR A 91 -25.65 -2.47 5.28
N GLN A 92 -25.16 -1.36 5.80
CA GLN A 92 -25.98 -0.34 6.44
C GLN A 92 -26.59 0.65 5.44
N LEU A 93 -25.88 0.97 4.36
CA LEU A 93 -26.27 2.00 3.41
C LEU A 93 -27.08 1.49 2.22
N LEU A 94 -26.86 0.23 1.81
CA LEU A 94 -27.52 -0.30 0.63
C LEU A 94 -28.86 -0.95 0.97
N ASN A 95 -29.85 -0.73 0.09
CA ASN A 95 -31.13 -1.41 0.12
C ASN A 95 -31.14 -2.64 -0.81
N GLU A 96 -32.12 -3.53 -0.63
CA GLU A 96 -32.34 -4.62 -1.57
C GLU A 96 -32.80 -4.08 -2.96
N PRO A 97 -32.40 -4.72 -4.08
CA PRO A 97 -31.65 -5.98 -4.14
C PRO A 97 -30.11 -5.82 -4.09
N LEU A 98 -29.59 -4.59 -4.04
CA LEU A 98 -28.15 -4.34 -4.13
C LEU A 98 -27.40 -4.83 -2.88
N ARG A 99 -28.03 -4.78 -1.73
CA ARG A 99 -27.48 -5.26 -0.46
C ARG A 99 -27.12 -6.74 -0.48
N SER A 100 -27.96 -7.59 -1.06
CA SER A 100 -27.68 -9.02 -1.19
C SER A 100 -26.51 -9.33 -2.14
N ARG A 101 -26.17 -8.39 -3.03
CA ARG A 101 -25.09 -8.49 -4.00
C ARG A 101 -23.74 -7.98 -3.51
N ILE A 102 -23.60 -7.52 -2.26
CA ILE A 102 -22.32 -7.04 -1.68
C ILE A 102 -21.23 -8.12 -1.76
N SER A 103 -21.60 -9.39 -1.65
CA SER A 103 -20.66 -10.52 -1.76
C SER A 103 -20.03 -10.69 -3.14
N GLU A 104 -20.64 -10.14 -4.20
CA GLU A 104 -20.13 -10.16 -5.56
C GLU A 104 -19.03 -9.12 -5.80
N LEU A 105 -18.94 -8.08 -4.93
CA LEU A 105 -17.90 -7.06 -5.04
C LEU A 105 -16.53 -7.67 -4.78
N THR A 106 -15.61 -7.42 -5.71
CA THR A 106 -14.22 -7.84 -5.57
C THR A 106 -13.49 -7.04 -4.48
N GLU A 107 -12.38 -7.58 -4.02
CA GLU A 107 -11.53 -6.92 -3.02
C GLU A 107 -11.07 -5.53 -3.48
N ASP A 108 -10.71 -5.41 -4.75
CA ASP A 108 -10.29 -4.15 -5.36
C ASP A 108 -11.42 -3.14 -5.48
N GLN A 109 -12.64 -3.61 -5.79
CA GLN A 109 -13.82 -2.76 -5.84
C GLN A 109 -14.15 -2.18 -4.47
N LEU A 110 -14.15 -3.01 -3.41
CA LEU A 110 -14.34 -2.55 -2.04
C LEU A 110 -13.29 -1.51 -1.63
N CYS A 111 -12.00 -1.77 -1.93
CA CYS A 111 -10.93 -0.81 -1.69
C CYS A 111 -11.06 0.50 -2.51
N GLY A 112 -11.75 0.47 -3.64
CA GLY A 112 -12.06 1.66 -4.43
C GLY A 112 -13.23 2.45 -3.84
N LEU A 113 -14.32 1.77 -3.51
CA LEU A 113 -15.57 2.34 -3.01
C LEU A 113 -15.43 3.08 -1.67
N ARG A 114 -14.45 2.72 -0.83
CA ARG A 114 -14.23 3.37 0.47
C ARG A 114 -14.06 4.89 0.41
N PHE A 115 -13.65 5.42 -0.75
CA PHE A 115 -13.45 6.85 -0.96
C PHE A 115 -14.71 7.57 -1.43
N ALA A 116 -15.76 6.84 -1.80
CA ALA A 116 -17.03 7.44 -2.17
C ALA A 116 -17.80 7.89 -0.92
N SER A 117 -18.48 9.03 -0.99
CA SER A 117 -19.38 9.47 0.08
C SER A 117 -20.57 8.52 0.25
N ASP A 118 -21.25 8.63 1.40
CA ASP A 118 -22.44 7.82 1.66
C ASP A 118 -23.59 8.10 0.68
N ALA A 119 -23.62 9.33 0.13
CA ALA A 119 -24.65 9.76 -0.82
C ALA A 119 -24.50 9.13 -2.20
N GLU A 120 -23.25 8.86 -2.65
CA GLU A 120 -23.00 8.32 -3.99
C GLU A 120 -22.61 6.84 -4.02
N VAL A 121 -22.22 6.25 -2.89
CA VAL A 121 -21.67 4.89 -2.84
C VAL A 121 -22.63 3.83 -3.38
N ALA A 122 -23.94 3.98 -3.16
CA ALA A 122 -24.95 3.02 -3.63
C ALA A 122 -24.93 2.93 -5.18
N LYS A 123 -25.02 4.08 -5.86
CA LYS A 123 -25.00 4.15 -7.32
C LYS A 123 -23.66 3.68 -7.89
N LEU A 124 -22.56 3.99 -7.21
CA LEU A 124 -21.24 3.60 -7.65
C LEU A 124 -20.98 2.09 -7.44
N ALA A 125 -21.51 1.50 -6.36
CA ALA A 125 -21.45 0.06 -6.12
C ALA A 125 -22.25 -0.73 -7.17
N GLU A 126 -23.43 -0.28 -7.54
CA GLU A 126 -24.23 -0.88 -8.61
C GLU A 126 -23.49 -0.83 -9.95
N ARG A 127 -22.90 0.31 -10.31
CA ARG A 127 -22.08 0.44 -11.51
C ARG A 127 -20.86 -0.45 -11.45
N ALA A 128 -20.17 -0.52 -10.31
CA ALA A 128 -19.00 -1.36 -10.12
C ALA A 128 -19.28 -2.83 -10.38
N LEU A 129 -20.46 -3.32 -9.95
CA LEU A 129 -20.92 -4.70 -10.20
C LEU A 129 -21.26 -4.94 -11.67
N ASN A 130 -22.09 -4.06 -12.26
CA ASN A 130 -22.65 -4.26 -13.58
C ASN A 130 -21.59 -4.02 -14.70
N GLU A 131 -20.74 -3.03 -14.54
CA GLU A 131 -19.71 -2.65 -15.51
C GLU A 131 -18.36 -3.30 -15.20
N LYS A 132 -18.23 -4.06 -14.10
CA LYS A 132 -16.98 -4.72 -13.62
C LYS A 132 -15.83 -3.72 -13.50
N LEU A 133 -16.11 -2.56 -12.93
CA LEU A 133 -15.14 -1.46 -12.83
C LEU A 133 -13.89 -1.89 -12.04
N SER A 134 -12.72 -1.44 -12.51
CA SER A 134 -11.47 -1.60 -11.77
C SER A 134 -11.41 -0.63 -10.58
N ARG A 135 -10.55 -0.91 -9.60
CA ARG A 135 -10.25 -0.01 -8.46
C ARG A 135 -9.92 1.42 -8.92
N LYS A 136 -9.20 1.56 -10.04
CA LYS A 136 -8.81 2.84 -10.61
C LYS A 136 -9.99 3.58 -11.22
N ASP A 137 -10.87 2.87 -11.94
CA ASP A 137 -12.03 3.47 -12.61
C ASP A 137 -13.08 3.89 -11.59
N ILE A 138 -13.30 3.09 -10.53
CA ILE A 138 -14.13 3.48 -9.39
C ILE A 138 -13.64 4.82 -8.80
N LYS A 139 -12.34 4.91 -8.48
CA LYS A 139 -11.75 6.14 -7.93
C LYS A 139 -11.88 7.36 -8.84
N LYS A 140 -11.81 7.16 -10.17
CA LYS A 140 -12.03 8.25 -11.14
C LYS A 140 -13.48 8.70 -11.22
N ALA A 141 -14.42 7.79 -10.96
CA ALA A 141 -15.84 8.06 -11.01
C ALA A 141 -16.38 8.77 -9.77
N ILE A 142 -15.63 8.78 -8.67
CA ILE A 142 -16.01 9.46 -7.41
C ILE A 142 -16.04 10.96 -7.63
N GLN A 143 -17.16 11.59 -7.29
CA GLN A 143 -17.36 13.04 -7.33
C GLN A 143 -17.19 13.67 -5.94
N ASP A 144 -17.73 13.02 -4.92
CA ASP A 144 -17.64 13.46 -3.53
C ASP A 144 -16.77 12.50 -2.71
N TRP A 145 -15.53 12.95 -2.39
CA TRP A 145 -14.50 12.12 -1.78
C TRP A 145 -14.64 12.09 -0.26
N ARG A 146 -14.86 10.88 0.27
CA ARG A 146 -14.69 10.58 1.68
C ARG A 146 -13.22 10.36 1.97
N ALA A 147 -12.62 11.28 2.75
CA ALA A 147 -11.20 11.21 3.07
C ALA A 147 -10.87 10.03 4.01
N ASP A 148 -9.82 9.28 3.68
CA ASP A 148 -9.26 8.23 4.51
C ASP A 148 -7.84 8.61 4.94
N TYR A 149 -7.70 9.13 6.17
CA TYR A 149 -6.44 9.59 6.75
C TYR A 149 -5.73 8.56 7.63
N TRP A 150 -6.35 7.40 7.89
CA TRP A 150 -5.84 6.36 8.80
C TRP A 150 -5.06 5.23 8.09
N ARG A 151 -4.43 5.54 6.95
CA ARG A 151 -3.61 4.58 6.21
C ARG A 151 -2.15 4.67 6.59
N VAL A 152 -1.47 3.50 6.54
CA VAL A 152 -0.01 3.38 6.64
C VAL A 152 0.68 3.90 5.38
#